data_eb2841f5c1d25fcbddf65b0f17349e70
#
_entry.id   eb2841f5c1d25fcbddf65b0f17349e70
#
_cell.length_a   1.000
_cell.length_b   1.000
_cell.length_c   1.000
_cell.angle_alpha   90.00
_cell.angle_beta   90.00
_cell.angle_gamma   90.00
#
_symmetry.space_group_name_H-M   'P 1'
#
loop_
_entity.id
_entity.type
_entity.pdbx_description
1 polymer ?
#
loop_
_entity_poly.entity_id
_entity_poly.type
_entity_poly.pdbx_seq_one_letter_code
_entity_poly.pdbx_strand_id
1 'polypeptide(L)'
;QEQWGNLLPTATNNAVVWVNSKEELAGLSDADIAQCKKDAESRGGKAPYCIVIVNTTQQAILTNLQNRELRRKVYMASIHRADGTNPEFNTFPIVTEIAKLRAEKGQLMGYNNYAEYSLEKTMAKNTKNVNDFLQQLIKEYAPKADAETRDIEAYAQKTEGKDFKLQPYDRLYYSAKMKKEMLNITDDEIKPYFNIDSVQVNGVFYAAHRVYGLNFKQRKDIPTYHPDMKVFEVSDKNGKPIALFYSDYFRRPTKRGGAWMSAFAKQSDKWGQLPIIYNVCNNAKAPEGQP
;
A
#
# COMPACT_ATOMS: atom_id res chain seq x y z
N GLN A 1 -15.56 14.01 3.65
CA GLN A 1 -14.72 12.90 3.15
C GLN A 1 -13.51 13.40 2.37
N GLU A 2 -13.68 14.40 1.51
CA GLU A 2 -12.58 14.99 0.73
C GLU A 2 -11.49 15.59 1.63
N GLN A 3 -11.87 16.37 2.65
CA GLN A 3 -10.93 16.91 3.63
C GLN A 3 -10.09 15.80 4.29
N TRP A 4 -10.72 14.71 4.72
CA TRP A 4 -10.02 13.55 5.27
C TRP A 4 -9.08 12.92 4.24
N GLY A 5 -9.58 12.75 3.00
CA GLY A 5 -8.81 12.16 1.90
C GLY A 5 -7.59 12.97 1.47
N ASN A 6 -7.57 14.28 1.73
CA ASN A 6 -6.44 15.16 1.44
C ASN A 6 -5.48 15.30 2.63
N LEU A 7 -6.02 15.34 3.85
CA LEU A 7 -5.20 15.47 5.07
C LEU A 7 -4.33 14.23 5.33
N LEU A 8 -4.86 13.03 5.10
CA LEU A 8 -4.14 11.79 5.40
C LEU A 8 -2.84 11.60 4.57
N PRO A 9 -2.80 11.82 3.25
CA PRO A 9 -1.55 11.80 2.50
C PRO A 9 -0.56 12.87 2.96
N THR A 10 -1.04 14.08 3.28
CA THR A 10 -0.21 15.18 3.79
C THR A 10 0.42 14.79 5.12
N ALA A 11 -0.38 14.28 6.07
CA ALA A 11 0.11 13.78 7.35
C ALA A 11 1.16 12.66 7.16
N THR A 12 0.89 11.72 6.25
CA THR A 12 1.83 10.64 5.93
C THR A 12 3.15 11.15 5.38
N ASN A 13 3.11 12.10 4.45
CA ASN A 13 4.31 12.69 3.86
C ASN A 13 5.15 13.47 4.88
N ASN A 14 4.52 13.98 5.95
CA ASN A 14 5.21 14.68 7.05
C ASN A 14 5.67 13.72 8.16
N ALA A 15 5.15 12.50 8.21
CA ALA A 15 5.57 11.50 9.20
C ALA A 15 6.92 10.90 8.80
N VAL A 16 7.95 11.24 9.58
CA VAL A 16 9.33 10.79 9.33
C VAL A 16 10.02 10.45 10.63
N VAL A 17 11.01 9.58 10.58
CA VAL A 17 11.90 9.26 11.70
C VAL A 17 13.32 9.64 11.32
N TRP A 18 13.88 10.64 12.01
CA TRP A 18 15.25 11.07 11.82
C TRP A 18 16.21 10.10 12.52
N VAL A 19 17.33 9.80 11.86
CA VAL A 19 18.32 8.82 12.32
C VAL A 19 19.70 9.47 12.27
N ASN A 20 20.44 9.37 13.37
CA ASN A 20 21.68 10.11 13.55
C ASN A 20 22.93 9.39 13.04
N SER A 21 22.87 8.05 12.90
CA SER A 21 24.05 7.30 12.46
C SER A 21 23.67 6.15 11.54
N LYS A 22 24.66 5.68 10.74
CA LYS A 22 24.50 4.50 9.87
C LYS A 22 24.30 3.22 10.67
N GLU A 23 24.91 3.11 11.84
CA GLU A 23 24.84 1.95 12.73
C GLU A 23 23.40 1.70 13.22
N GLU A 24 22.63 2.74 13.44
CA GLU A 24 21.22 2.62 13.79
C GLU A 24 20.39 1.95 12.68
N LEU A 25 20.82 2.05 11.42
CA LEU A 25 20.21 1.44 10.24
C LEU A 25 20.68 0.01 9.95
N ALA A 26 21.42 -0.61 10.87
CA ALA A 26 21.91 -1.97 10.72
C ALA A 26 20.80 -2.94 10.29
N GLY A 27 21.11 -3.82 9.35
CA GLY A 27 20.20 -4.79 8.75
C GLY A 27 19.52 -4.31 7.45
N LEU A 28 19.58 -3.02 7.15
CA LEU A 28 19.12 -2.50 5.86
C LEU A 28 20.16 -2.70 4.77
N SER A 29 19.68 -2.81 3.52
CA SER A 29 20.57 -2.84 2.35
C SER A 29 21.27 -1.47 2.15
N ASP A 30 22.43 -1.48 1.47
CA ASP A 30 23.10 -0.23 1.12
C ASP A 30 22.22 0.69 0.26
N ALA A 31 21.34 0.12 -0.57
CA ALA A 31 20.36 0.87 -1.35
C ALA A 31 19.34 1.58 -0.47
N ASP A 32 18.79 0.89 0.55
CA ASP A 32 17.84 1.48 1.51
C ASP A 32 18.52 2.58 2.34
N ILE A 33 19.76 2.36 2.77
CA ILE A 33 20.55 3.36 3.52
C ILE A 33 20.82 4.59 2.64
N ALA A 34 21.18 4.40 1.38
CA ALA A 34 21.37 5.50 0.43
C ALA A 34 20.05 6.26 0.18
N GLN A 35 18.91 5.56 0.13
CA GLN A 35 17.61 6.20 0.03
C GLN A 35 17.28 7.02 1.27
N CYS A 36 17.52 6.48 2.49
CA CYS A 36 17.35 7.23 3.75
C CYS A 36 18.19 8.52 3.79
N LYS A 37 19.40 8.50 3.21
CA LYS A 37 20.25 9.69 3.09
C LYS A 37 19.64 10.73 2.13
N LYS A 38 19.23 10.31 0.94
CA LYS A 38 18.55 11.18 -0.04
C LYS A 38 17.27 11.80 0.53
N ASP A 39 16.49 10.99 1.25
CA ASP A 39 15.27 11.46 1.91
C ASP A 39 15.57 12.52 2.97
N ALA A 40 16.66 12.38 3.73
CA ALA A 40 17.10 13.37 4.70
C ALA A 40 17.52 14.69 4.01
N GLU A 41 18.31 14.62 2.96
CA GLU A 41 18.78 15.77 2.18
C GLU A 41 17.58 16.54 1.58
N SER A 42 16.62 15.84 0.97
CA SER A 42 15.44 16.44 0.34
C SER A 42 14.47 17.10 1.33
N ARG A 43 14.58 16.79 2.64
CA ARG A 43 13.70 17.27 3.72
C ARG A 43 14.36 18.26 4.67
N GLY A 44 15.49 18.84 4.27
CA GLY A 44 16.18 19.88 5.04
C GLY A 44 17.22 19.38 6.03
N GLY A 45 17.59 18.09 5.97
CA GLY A 45 18.78 17.54 6.62
C GLY A 45 18.86 17.71 8.15
N LYS A 46 17.77 17.50 8.89
CA LYS A 46 17.78 17.58 10.37
C LYS A 46 18.69 16.54 11.03
N ALA A 47 18.95 15.42 10.33
CA ALA A 47 19.91 14.39 10.67
C ALA A 47 20.47 13.77 9.39
N PRO A 48 21.58 12.99 9.44
CA PRO A 48 22.18 12.38 8.24
C PRO A 48 21.28 11.45 7.47
N TYR A 49 20.28 10.83 8.15
CA TYR A 49 19.35 9.90 7.54
C TYR A 49 17.92 10.19 7.98
N CYS A 50 16.96 9.78 7.14
CA CYS A 50 15.53 9.92 7.41
C CYS A 50 14.79 8.70 6.89
N ILE A 51 14.01 8.06 7.76
CA ILE A 51 13.05 7.02 7.37
C ILE A 51 11.70 7.68 7.13
N VAL A 52 11.23 7.66 5.89
CA VAL A 52 9.93 8.20 5.50
C VAL A 52 8.85 7.14 5.73
N ILE A 53 7.78 7.52 6.40
CA ILE A 53 6.62 6.64 6.58
C ILE A 53 5.85 6.54 5.26
N VAL A 54 5.63 5.32 4.79
CA VAL A 54 4.86 5.07 3.57
C VAL A 54 3.36 4.98 3.86
N ASN A 55 2.53 5.28 2.86
CA ASN A 55 1.08 5.30 3.01
C ASN A 55 0.46 3.90 3.03
N THR A 56 0.97 3.04 3.91
CA THR A 56 0.42 1.71 4.23
C THR A 56 0.49 1.49 5.73
N THR A 57 -0.26 0.53 6.24
CA THR A 57 -0.17 0.10 7.64
C THR A 57 1.09 -0.71 7.91
N GLN A 58 1.59 -1.41 6.90
CA GLN A 58 2.82 -2.19 6.99
C GLN A 58 4.00 -1.37 6.46
N GLN A 59 4.96 -1.11 7.34
CA GLN A 59 6.19 -0.44 6.98
C GLN A 59 7.25 -1.51 6.65
N ALA A 60 7.51 -1.75 5.36
CA ALA A 60 8.39 -2.82 4.89
C ALA A 60 9.80 -2.74 5.49
N ILE A 61 10.30 -1.54 5.77
CA ILE A 61 11.60 -1.33 6.41
C ILE A 61 11.74 -2.04 7.76
N LEU A 62 10.63 -2.29 8.49
CA LEU A 62 10.63 -3.02 9.76
C LEU A 62 11.06 -4.47 9.61
N THR A 63 11.01 -5.04 8.42
CA THR A 63 11.37 -6.43 8.14
C THR A 63 12.86 -6.69 8.41
N ASN A 64 13.72 -5.74 8.05
CA ASN A 64 15.18 -5.91 8.08
C ASN A 64 15.89 -5.09 9.15
N LEU A 65 15.23 -4.06 9.71
CA LEU A 65 15.83 -3.13 10.66
C LEU A 65 16.17 -3.84 11.99
N GLN A 66 17.47 -3.97 12.33
CA GLN A 66 17.93 -4.69 13.53
C GLN A 66 17.69 -3.89 14.82
N ASN A 67 17.81 -2.57 14.79
CA ASN A 67 17.63 -1.72 15.96
C ASN A 67 16.17 -1.71 16.43
N ARG A 68 15.90 -2.37 17.55
CA ARG A 68 14.55 -2.54 18.12
C ARG A 68 13.88 -1.22 18.47
N GLU A 69 14.62 -0.29 19.07
CA GLU A 69 14.09 1.03 19.44
C GLU A 69 13.74 1.85 18.20
N LEU A 70 14.55 1.74 17.14
CA LEU A 70 14.23 2.39 15.88
C LEU A 70 13.00 1.75 15.20
N ARG A 71 12.83 0.41 15.27
CA ARG A 71 11.58 -0.25 14.85
C ARG A 71 10.38 0.32 15.59
N ARG A 72 10.47 0.49 16.92
CA ARG A 72 9.42 1.09 17.73
C ARG A 72 9.09 2.50 17.25
N LYS A 73 10.10 3.35 17.05
CA LYS A 73 9.92 4.73 16.55
C LYS A 73 9.20 4.77 15.19
N VAL A 74 9.63 3.94 14.24
CA VAL A 74 9.01 3.86 12.90
C VAL A 74 7.57 3.37 12.99
N TYR A 75 7.30 2.34 13.79
CA TYR A 75 5.96 1.84 14.02
C TYR A 75 5.05 2.91 14.64
N MET A 76 5.51 3.57 15.71
CA MET A 76 4.74 4.62 16.37
C MET A 76 4.48 5.81 15.45
N ALA A 77 5.48 6.25 14.66
CA ALA A 77 5.29 7.29 13.65
C ALA A 77 4.23 6.88 12.60
N SER A 78 4.16 5.60 12.25
CA SER A 78 3.16 5.09 11.32
C SER A 78 1.74 5.10 11.89
N ILE A 79 1.54 4.64 13.12
CA ILE A 79 0.17 4.55 13.71
C ILE A 79 -0.36 5.89 14.21
N HIS A 80 0.52 6.84 14.54
CA HIS A 80 0.16 8.16 15.07
C HIS A 80 0.16 9.29 14.01
N ARG A 81 0.31 8.99 12.73
CA ARG A 81 0.50 10.00 11.69
C ARG A 81 -0.65 10.99 11.49
N ALA A 82 -1.86 10.66 11.94
CA ALA A 82 -3.05 11.50 11.73
C ALA A 82 -4.07 11.44 12.87
N ASP A 83 -3.65 11.08 14.07
CA ASP A 83 -4.50 10.87 15.25
C ASP A 83 -4.54 12.07 16.22
N GLY A 84 -3.88 13.19 15.83
CA GLY A 84 -3.82 14.39 16.66
C GLY A 84 -2.60 14.46 17.57
N THR A 85 -1.70 13.46 17.59
CA THR A 85 -0.37 13.57 18.20
C THR A 85 0.38 14.78 17.64
N ASN A 86 0.25 15.01 16.33
CA ASN A 86 0.52 16.32 15.73
C ASN A 86 -0.83 17.02 15.51
N PRO A 87 -1.12 18.16 16.22
CA PRO A 87 -2.39 18.88 16.09
C PRO A 87 -2.75 19.32 14.67
N GLU A 88 -1.75 19.59 13.83
CA GLU A 88 -1.92 19.99 12.42
C GLU A 88 -2.60 18.87 11.59
N PHE A 89 -2.40 17.61 11.99
CA PHE A 89 -2.88 16.42 11.26
C PHE A 89 -3.94 15.63 12.04
N ASN A 90 -4.75 16.28 12.86
CA ASN A 90 -5.82 15.63 13.61
C ASN A 90 -7.03 15.33 12.72
N THR A 91 -7.27 14.04 12.46
CA THR A 91 -8.42 13.58 11.66
C THR A 91 -9.66 13.22 12.50
N PHE A 92 -9.55 13.10 13.81
CA PHE A 92 -10.64 12.65 14.68
C PHE A 92 -11.90 13.53 14.61
N PRO A 93 -11.82 14.89 14.63
CA PRO A 93 -13.00 15.71 14.46
C PRO A 93 -13.71 15.46 13.12
N ILE A 94 -12.94 15.26 12.05
CA ILE A 94 -13.47 14.99 10.70
C ILE A 94 -14.17 13.63 10.66
N VAL A 95 -13.58 12.59 11.25
CA VAL A 95 -14.17 11.24 11.32
C VAL A 95 -15.45 11.26 12.16
N THR A 96 -15.46 11.98 13.28
CA THR A 96 -16.65 12.17 14.12
C THR A 96 -17.78 12.83 13.34
N GLU A 97 -17.49 13.90 12.60
CA GLU A 97 -18.48 14.59 11.77
C GLU A 97 -19.00 13.69 10.63
N ILE A 98 -18.14 12.92 9.98
CA ILE A 98 -18.55 11.94 8.97
C ILE A 98 -19.52 10.91 9.58
N ALA A 99 -19.26 10.44 10.80
CA ALA A 99 -20.13 9.47 11.48
C ALA A 99 -21.52 10.07 11.77
N LYS A 100 -21.57 11.32 12.28
CA LYS A 100 -22.83 12.04 12.51
C LYS A 100 -23.64 12.22 11.23
N LEU A 101 -23.02 12.78 10.18
CA LEU A 101 -23.68 12.99 8.89
C LEU A 101 -24.17 11.68 8.24
N ARG A 102 -23.46 10.59 8.43
CA ARG A 102 -23.90 9.26 7.99
C ARG A 102 -25.12 8.79 8.77
N ALA A 103 -25.15 8.99 10.10
CA ALA A 103 -26.31 8.64 10.91
C ALA A 103 -27.55 9.45 10.50
N GLU A 104 -27.43 10.77 10.37
CA GLU A 104 -28.48 11.66 9.87
C GLU A 104 -28.98 11.24 8.49
N LYS A 105 -28.07 10.93 7.56
CA LYS A 105 -28.43 10.42 6.23
C LYS A 105 -29.22 9.11 6.33
N GLY A 106 -28.82 8.16 7.16
CA GLY A 106 -29.55 6.91 7.35
C GLY A 106 -30.99 7.16 7.79
N GLN A 107 -31.16 8.02 8.80
CA GLN A 107 -32.48 8.41 9.33
C GLN A 107 -33.34 9.14 8.28
N LEU A 108 -32.77 10.12 7.56
CA LEU A 108 -33.45 10.85 6.49
C LEU A 108 -33.97 9.91 5.38
N MET A 109 -33.22 8.84 5.12
CA MET A 109 -33.58 7.81 4.12
C MET A 109 -34.56 6.74 4.67
N GLY A 110 -35.02 6.87 5.93
CA GLY A 110 -35.99 5.97 6.56
C GLY A 110 -35.42 4.70 7.17
N TYR A 111 -34.11 4.68 7.45
CA TYR A 111 -33.42 3.53 8.08
C TYR A 111 -33.01 3.85 9.52
N ASN A 112 -32.90 2.84 10.38
CA ASN A 112 -32.48 3.04 11.77
C ASN A 112 -31.03 3.53 11.88
N ASN A 113 -30.20 3.17 10.92
CA ASN A 113 -28.79 3.56 10.87
C ASN A 113 -28.24 3.54 9.44
N TYR A 114 -27.06 4.12 9.26
CA TYR A 114 -26.40 4.19 7.95
C TYR A 114 -25.99 2.82 7.38
N ALA A 115 -25.68 1.84 8.24
CA ALA A 115 -25.31 0.51 7.79
C ALA A 115 -26.48 -0.21 7.12
N GLU A 116 -27.69 -0.15 7.69
CA GLU A 116 -28.89 -0.69 7.05
C GLU A 116 -29.14 -0.04 5.69
N TYR A 117 -29.10 1.28 5.60
CA TYR A 117 -29.22 1.99 4.33
C TYR A 117 -28.17 1.56 3.30
N SER A 118 -26.91 1.45 3.73
CA SER A 118 -25.81 1.13 2.84
C SER A 118 -25.83 -0.32 2.33
N LEU A 119 -26.36 -1.25 3.12
CA LEU A 119 -26.32 -2.69 2.84
C LEU A 119 -27.51 -3.18 2.01
N GLU A 120 -28.62 -2.44 1.96
CA GLU A 120 -29.87 -2.88 1.32
C GLU A 120 -29.65 -3.45 -0.09
N LYS A 121 -28.85 -2.77 -0.91
CA LYS A 121 -28.59 -3.14 -2.32
C LYS A 121 -27.27 -3.88 -2.52
N THR A 122 -26.68 -4.44 -1.46
CA THR A 122 -25.44 -5.21 -1.54
C THR A 122 -25.72 -6.72 -1.43
N MET A 123 -24.71 -7.56 -1.69
CA MET A 123 -24.80 -9.00 -1.50
C MET A 123 -25.14 -9.39 -0.05
N ALA A 124 -24.63 -8.62 0.92
CA ALA A 124 -24.86 -8.88 2.34
C ALA A 124 -26.30 -8.59 2.77
N LYS A 125 -26.99 -7.66 2.11
CA LYS A 125 -28.39 -7.25 2.29
C LYS A 125 -28.70 -6.55 3.62
N ASN A 126 -28.15 -7.00 4.74
CA ASN A 126 -28.45 -6.47 6.07
C ASN A 126 -27.27 -6.64 7.03
N THR A 127 -27.37 -5.93 8.16
CA THR A 127 -26.33 -5.93 9.20
C THR A 127 -26.16 -7.29 9.89
N LYS A 128 -27.25 -8.08 10.01
CA LYS A 128 -27.18 -9.42 10.60
C LYS A 128 -26.28 -10.35 9.79
N ASN A 129 -26.46 -10.39 8.47
CA ASN A 129 -25.64 -11.24 7.59
C ASN A 129 -24.16 -10.84 7.65
N VAL A 130 -23.86 -9.53 7.71
CA VAL A 130 -22.48 -9.03 7.87
C VAL A 130 -21.89 -9.48 9.20
N ASN A 131 -22.63 -9.29 10.30
CA ASN A 131 -22.15 -9.68 11.63
C ASN A 131 -21.96 -11.20 11.75
N ASP A 132 -22.90 -11.99 11.28
CA ASP A 132 -22.79 -13.46 11.32
C ASP A 132 -21.55 -13.93 10.57
N PHE A 133 -21.30 -13.37 9.37
CA PHE A 133 -20.12 -13.71 8.58
C PHE A 133 -18.82 -13.30 9.27
N LEU A 134 -18.77 -12.08 9.82
CA LEU A 134 -17.58 -11.61 10.55
C LEU A 134 -17.32 -12.45 11.81
N GLN A 135 -18.38 -12.83 12.56
CA GLN A 135 -18.24 -13.70 13.73
C GLN A 135 -17.72 -15.09 13.36
N GLN A 136 -18.20 -15.64 12.24
CA GLN A 136 -17.65 -16.87 11.71
C GLN A 136 -16.16 -16.77 11.38
N LEU A 137 -15.73 -15.69 10.70
CA LEU A 137 -14.31 -15.45 10.40
C LEU A 137 -13.48 -15.29 11.67
N ILE A 138 -13.95 -14.52 12.65
CA ILE A 138 -13.27 -14.33 13.94
C ILE A 138 -13.07 -15.69 14.63
N LYS A 139 -14.13 -16.48 14.73
CA LYS A 139 -14.08 -17.81 15.38
C LYS A 139 -13.03 -18.72 14.74
N GLU A 140 -12.91 -18.70 13.41
CA GLU A 140 -12.00 -19.59 12.68
C GLU A 140 -10.57 -19.06 12.59
N TYR A 141 -10.38 -17.76 12.48
CA TYR A 141 -9.07 -17.16 12.18
C TYR A 141 -8.36 -16.56 13.39
N ALA A 142 -9.06 -16.02 14.40
CA ALA A 142 -8.40 -15.44 15.55
C ALA A 142 -7.52 -16.45 16.31
N PRO A 143 -7.97 -17.70 16.57
CA PRO A 143 -7.11 -18.71 17.22
C PRO A 143 -5.84 -19.02 16.41
N LYS A 144 -5.92 -19.00 15.08
CA LYS A 144 -4.75 -19.23 14.20
C LYS A 144 -3.78 -18.07 14.27
N ALA A 145 -4.28 -16.83 14.21
CA ALA A 145 -3.45 -15.63 14.34
C ALA A 145 -2.75 -15.56 15.70
N ASP A 146 -3.43 -15.98 16.78
CA ASP A 146 -2.84 -16.08 18.11
C ASP A 146 -1.76 -17.17 18.17
N ALA A 147 -1.98 -18.33 17.53
CA ALA A 147 -0.98 -19.40 17.46
C ALA A 147 0.27 -18.93 16.70
N GLU A 148 0.10 -18.33 15.51
CA GLU A 148 1.23 -17.74 14.75
C GLU A 148 1.98 -16.69 15.56
N THR A 149 1.28 -15.86 16.32
CA THR A 149 1.92 -14.84 17.17
C THR A 149 2.76 -15.49 18.28
N ARG A 150 2.27 -16.56 18.91
CA ARG A 150 3.04 -17.34 19.90
C ARG A 150 4.26 -18.01 19.28
N ASP A 151 4.13 -18.55 18.06
CA ASP A 151 5.25 -19.17 17.35
C ASP A 151 6.36 -18.16 17.04
N ILE A 152 5.98 -16.96 16.58
CA ILE A 152 6.93 -15.86 16.33
C ILE A 152 7.60 -15.41 17.64
N GLU A 153 6.84 -15.29 18.74
CA GLU A 153 7.41 -14.93 20.06
C GLU A 153 8.37 -16.01 20.56
N ALA A 154 8.01 -17.29 20.47
CA ALA A 154 8.87 -18.40 20.83
C ALA A 154 10.14 -18.45 19.98
N TYR A 155 10.04 -18.12 18.68
CA TYR A 155 11.20 -17.98 17.81
C TYR A 155 12.12 -16.85 18.29
N ALA A 156 11.56 -15.67 18.57
CA ALA A 156 12.32 -14.53 19.05
C ALA A 156 13.02 -14.83 20.40
N GLN A 157 12.35 -15.53 21.29
CA GLN A 157 12.91 -15.93 22.61
C GLN A 157 14.13 -16.84 22.53
N LYS A 158 14.33 -17.56 21.43
CA LYS A 158 15.56 -18.37 21.23
C LYS A 158 16.81 -17.49 21.12
N THR A 159 16.68 -16.28 20.58
CA THR A 159 17.79 -15.34 20.36
C THR A 159 17.90 -14.29 21.46
N GLU A 160 16.75 -13.76 21.90
CA GLU A 160 16.67 -12.61 22.81
C GLU A 160 16.56 -13.01 24.29
N GLY A 161 16.27 -14.29 24.57
CA GLY A 161 16.04 -14.80 25.91
C GLY A 161 14.57 -14.98 26.28
N LYS A 162 14.31 -15.85 27.27
CA LYS A 162 12.95 -16.30 27.64
C LYS A 162 12.01 -15.19 28.12
N ASP A 163 12.58 -14.09 28.64
CA ASP A 163 11.80 -12.95 29.13
C ASP A 163 11.38 -11.97 28.01
N PHE A 164 11.83 -12.23 26.78
CA PHE A 164 11.44 -11.39 25.64
C PHE A 164 9.95 -11.46 25.41
N LYS A 165 9.34 -10.28 25.22
CA LYS A 165 7.93 -10.13 24.87
C LYS A 165 7.82 -9.47 23.49
N LEU A 166 7.17 -10.18 22.57
CA LEU A 166 6.92 -9.72 21.21
C LEU A 166 6.00 -8.49 21.24
N GLN A 167 6.43 -7.44 20.58
CA GLN A 167 5.63 -6.22 20.39
C GLN A 167 5.18 -6.10 18.93
N PRO A 168 4.14 -5.32 18.63
CA PRO A 168 3.67 -5.15 17.24
C PRO A 168 4.77 -4.72 16.26
N TYR A 169 5.72 -3.88 16.70
CA TYR A 169 6.87 -3.44 15.89
C TYR A 169 7.96 -4.51 15.68
N ASP A 170 7.89 -5.62 16.39
CA ASP A 170 8.83 -6.74 16.26
C ASP A 170 8.31 -7.81 15.28
N ARG A 171 6.99 -7.86 15.05
CA ARG A 171 6.34 -8.96 14.31
C ARG A 171 6.93 -9.17 12.91
N LEU A 172 7.06 -8.10 12.11
CA LEU A 172 7.60 -8.21 10.75
C LEU A 172 9.05 -8.73 10.75
N TYR A 173 9.86 -8.25 11.68
CA TYR A 173 11.27 -8.62 11.80
C TYR A 173 11.46 -10.10 12.12
N TYR A 174 10.82 -10.59 13.19
CA TYR A 174 10.97 -11.99 13.57
C TYR A 174 10.23 -12.95 12.65
N SER A 175 9.10 -12.56 12.10
CA SER A 175 8.40 -13.35 11.08
C SER A 175 9.27 -13.56 9.83
N ALA A 176 9.95 -12.52 9.35
CA ALA A 176 10.86 -12.62 8.21
C ALA A 176 12.07 -13.53 8.50
N LYS A 177 12.66 -13.40 9.70
CA LYS A 177 13.75 -14.29 10.13
C LYS A 177 13.33 -15.75 10.22
N MET A 178 12.17 -16.00 10.84
CA MET A 178 11.62 -17.34 10.97
C MET A 178 11.32 -17.93 9.58
N LYS A 179 10.72 -17.15 8.68
CA LYS A 179 10.44 -17.56 7.31
C LYS A 179 11.72 -17.89 6.53
N LYS A 180 12.78 -17.07 6.67
CA LYS A 180 14.07 -17.32 6.05
C LYS A 180 14.69 -18.64 6.53
N GLU A 181 14.66 -18.90 7.83
CA GLU A 181 15.20 -20.13 8.41
C GLU A 181 14.41 -21.37 7.95
N MET A 182 13.07 -21.27 7.90
CA MET A 182 12.21 -22.39 7.50
C MET A 182 12.26 -22.70 6.01
N LEU A 183 12.30 -21.67 5.15
CA LEU A 183 12.17 -21.82 3.70
C LEU A 183 13.51 -21.73 2.96
N ASN A 184 14.57 -21.26 3.63
CA ASN A 184 15.88 -20.99 3.06
C ASN A 184 15.82 -20.12 1.78
N ILE A 185 14.90 -19.16 1.77
CA ILE A 185 14.73 -18.19 0.67
C ILE A 185 14.43 -16.79 1.24
N THR A 186 14.91 -15.78 0.56
CA THR A 186 14.69 -14.37 0.94
C THR A 186 13.88 -13.63 -0.11
N ASP A 187 13.24 -12.53 0.31
CA ASP A 187 12.52 -11.66 -0.62
C ASP A 187 13.46 -11.06 -1.68
N ASP A 188 14.73 -10.81 -1.34
CA ASP A 188 15.74 -10.28 -2.29
C ASP A 188 16.12 -11.29 -3.38
N GLU A 189 16.07 -12.59 -3.10
CA GLU A 189 16.25 -13.64 -4.11
C GLU A 189 15.05 -13.77 -5.04
N ILE A 190 13.85 -13.38 -4.57
CA ILE A 190 12.61 -13.45 -5.34
C ILE A 190 12.41 -12.20 -6.21
N LYS A 191 12.80 -11.02 -5.73
CA LYS A 191 12.58 -9.72 -6.42
C LYS A 191 12.97 -9.70 -7.91
N PRO A 192 14.11 -10.25 -8.35
CA PRO A 192 14.51 -10.22 -9.76
C PRO A 192 13.52 -10.89 -10.70
N TYR A 193 12.73 -11.85 -10.22
CA TYR A 193 11.71 -12.54 -11.01
C TYR A 193 10.44 -11.68 -11.23
N PHE A 194 10.29 -10.60 -10.49
CA PHE A 194 9.12 -9.72 -10.51
C PHE A 194 9.43 -8.32 -11.05
N ASN A 195 10.34 -8.21 -12.02
CA ASN A 195 10.56 -6.95 -12.72
C ASN A 195 9.24 -6.47 -13.33
N ILE A 196 8.81 -5.24 -12.99
CA ILE A 196 7.46 -4.73 -13.31
C ILE A 196 7.20 -4.67 -14.81
N ASP A 197 8.19 -4.34 -15.62
CA ASP A 197 8.05 -4.28 -17.06
C ASP A 197 7.88 -5.67 -17.67
N SER A 198 8.64 -6.64 -17.18
CA SER A 198 8.53 -8.04 -17.60
C SER A 198 7.17 -8.63 -17.18
N VAL A 199 6.74 -8.39 -15.95
CA VAL A 199 5.43 -8.84 -15.46
C VAL A 199 4.31 -8.19 -16.27
N GLN A 200 4.40 -6.91 -16.60
CA GLN A 200 3.40 -6.24 -17.42
C GLN A 200 3.31 -6.82 -18.84
N VAL A 201 4.44 -6.96 -19.52
CA VAL A 201 4.46 -7.38 -20.92
C VAL A 201 4.28 -8.89 -21.06
N ASN A 202 5.09 -9.67 -20.35
CA ASN A 202 5.12 -11.13 -20.47
C ASN A 202 4.07 -11.84 -19.59
N GLY A 203 3.48 -11.13 -18.65
CA GLY A 203 2.39 -11.63 -17.80
C GLY A 203 1.04 -11.06 -18.23
N VAL A 204 0.79 -9.78 -17.87
CA VAL A 204 -0.54 -9.17 -18.02
C VAL A 204 -0.95 -9.06 -19.49
N PHE A 205 -0.10 -8.49 -20.35
CA PHE A 205 -0.42 -8.33 -21.77
C PHE A 205 -0.47 -9.67 -22.51
N TYR A 206 0.42 -10.60 -22.16
CA TYR A 206 0.35 -11.96 -22.69
C TYR A 206 -0.97 -12.64 -22.34
N ALA A 207 -1.41 -12.58 -21.09
CA ALA A 207 -2.68 -13.16 -20.68
C ALA A 207 -3.88 -12.52 -21.40
N ALA A 208 -3.88 -11.19 -21.50
CA ALA A 208 -4.93 -10.45 -22.22
C ALA A 208 -4.96 -10.79 -23.71
N HIS A 209 -3.77 -10.98 -24.33
CA HIS A 209 -3.70 -11.46 -25.70
C HIS A 209 -4.28 -12.87 -25.87
N ARG A 210 -3.89 -13.80 -24.99
CA ARG A 210 -4.34 -15.21 -25.06
C ARG A 210 -5.84 -15.36 -24.84
N VAL A 211 -6.42 -14.57 -23.93
CA VAL A 211 -7.84 -14.70 -23.55
C VAL A 211 -8.75 -13.89 -24.47
N TYR A 212 -8.34 -12.66 -24.82
CA TYR A 212 -9.20 -11.69 -25.51
C TYR A 212 -8.70 -11.29 -26.89
N GLY A 213 -7.52 -11.72 -27.32
CA GLY A 213 -6.90 -11.32 -28.60
C GLY A 213 -6.42 -9.87 -28.61
N LEU A 214 -6.22 -9.26 -27.45
CA LEU A 214 -5.75 -7.87 -27.35
C LEU A 214 -4.26 -7.74 -27.63
N ASN A 215 -3.86 -6.70 -28.36
CA ASN A 215 -2.48 -6.35 -28.61
C ASN A 215 -2.17 -5.00 -27.96
N PHE A 216 -0.92 -4.84 -27.48
CA PHE A 216 -0.47 -3.65 -26.77
C PHE A 216 0.79 -3.09 -27.44
N LYS A 217 0.73 -1.81 -27.85
CA LYS A 217 1.86 -1.10 -28.46
C LYS A 217 2.19 0.13 -27.64
N GLN A 218 3.40 0.23 -27.12
CA GLN A 218 3.80 1.41 -26.37
C GLN A 218 3.81 2.65 -27.28
N ARG A 219 3.25 3.75 -26.78
CA ARG A 219 3.17 5.06 -27.43
C ARG A 219 4.01 6.05 -26.62
N LYS A 220 5.10 6.54 -27.20
CA LYS A 220 5.98 7.56 -26.61
C LYS A 220 5.63 8.98 -27.02
N ASP A 221 4.79 9.12 -28.02
CA ASP A 221 4.31 10.36 -28.61
C ASP A 221 3.06 10.94 -27.88
N ILE A 222 2.45 10.15 -27.00
CA ILE A 222 1.30 10.58 -26.20
C ILE A 222 1.79 11.16 -24.87
N PRO A 223 1.34 12.38 -24.48
CA PRO A 223 1.78 13.01 -23.25
C PRO A 223 1.31 12.26 -22.00
N THR A 224 2.15 12.28 -20.97
CA THR A 224 1.86 11.73 -19.65
C THR A 224 1.96 12.83 -18.59
N TYR A 225 1.24 12.68 -17.47
CA TYR A 225 1.31 13.62 -16.35
C TYR A 225 2.50 13.34 -15.41
N HIS A 226 3.25 12.28 -15.63
CA HIS A 226 4.47 11.94 -14.89
C HIS A 226 5.44 11.16 -15.78
N PRO A 227 6.76 11.41 -15.73
CA PRO A 227 7.74 10.76 -16.62
C PRO A 227 7.86 9.25 -16.44
N ASP A 228 7.55 8.72 -15.26
CA ASP A 228 7.59 7.27 -14.99
C ASP A 228 6.38 6.50 -15.56
N MET A 229 5.40 7.20 -16.12
CA MET A 229 4.24 6.54 -16.72
C MET A 229 4.54 6.03 -18.12
N LYS A 230 3.86 4.94 -18.47
CA LYS A 230 3.85 4.41 -19.83
C LYS A 230 2.44 4.40 -20.39
N VAL A 231 2.33 4.70 -21.69
CA VAL A 231 1.06 4.66 -22.43
C VAL A 231 1.14 3.56 -23.46
N PHE A 232 0.06 2.81 -23.57
CA PHE A 232 -0.07 1.75 -24.56
C PHE A 232 -1.37 1.95 -25.35
N GLU A 233 -1.24 1.87 -26.68
CA GLU A 233 -2.38 1.67 -27.57
C GLU A 233 -2.81 0.22 -27.47
N VAL A 234 -4.09 -0.02 -27.23
CA VAL A 234 -4.68 -1.34 -27.20
C VAL A 234 -5.47 -1.55 -28.49
N SER A 235 -5.17 -2.62 -29.20
CA SER A 235 -5.88 -3.01 -30.42
C SER A 235 -6.49 -4.41 -30.30
N ASP A 236 -7.52 -4.65 -31.10
CA ASP A 236 -8.13 -5.98 -31.23
C ASP A 236 -7.24 -6.95 -32.03
N LYS A 237 -7.71 -8.18 -32.23
CA LYS A 237 -7.01 -9.21 -33.01
C LYS A 237 -6.75 -8.84 -34.47
N ASN A 238 -7.50 -7.87 -35.04
CA ASN A 238 -7.34 -7.39 -36.40
C ASN A 238 -6.43 -6.16 -36.49
N GLY A 239 -5.89 -5.69 -35.37
CA GLY A 239 -5.05 -4.50 -35.30
C GLY A 239 -5.82 -3.17 -35.21
N LYS A 240 -7.16 -3.21 -35.08
CA LYS A 240 -7.96 -2.00 -34.91
C LYS A 240 -7.77 -1.43 -33.52
N PRO A 241 -7.35 -0.14 -33.38
CA PRO A 241 -7.25 0.50 -32.07
C PRO A 241 -8.62 0.57 -31.38
N ILE A 242 -8.68 0.17 -30.09
CA ILE A 242 -9.90 0.12 -29.30
C ILE A 242 -9.79 0.87 -27.96
N ALA A 243 -8.58 1.17 -27.47
CA ALA A 243 -8.38 1.90 -26.22
C ALA A 243 -6.97 2.49 -26.11
N LEU A 244 -6.81 3.41 -25.14
CA LEU A 244 -5.49 3.74 -24.57
C LEU A 244 -5.43 3.20 -23.12
N PHE A 245 -4.28 2.64 -22.77
CA PHE A 245 -3.99 2.16 -21.43
C PHE A 245 -2.78 2.88 -20.86
N TYR A 246 -2.96 3.52 -19.71
CA TYR A 246 -1.93 4.22 -18.95
C TYR A 246 -1.49 3.37 -17.75
N SER A 247 -0.21 3.08 -17.61
CA SER A 247 0.35 2.41 -16.44
C SER A 247 1.15 3.41 -15.60
N ASP A 248 0.73 3.58 -14.34
CA ASP A 248 1.33 4.48 -13.36
C ASP A 248 1.69 3.69 -12.10
N TYR A 249 2.82 2.97 -12.14
CA TYR A 249 3.10 1.91 -11.18
C TYR A 249 3.95 2.34 -9.99
N PHE A 250 4.72 3.43 -10.08
CA PHE A 250 5.64 3.81 -9.03
C PHE A 250 5.04 4.81 -8.04
N ARG A 251 5.40 4.65 -6.75
CA ARG A 251 4.97 5.56 -5.68
C ARG A 251 5.56 6.95 -5.85
N ARG A 252 4.82 7.96 -5.39
CA ARG A 252 5.27 9.35 -5.24
C ARG A 252 4.43 10.08 -4.18
N PRO A 253 4.89 11.21 -3.63
CA PRO A 253 4.21 11.92 -2.54
C PRO A 253 2.77 12.35 -2.88
N THR A 254 2.45 12.60 -4.15
CA THR A 254 1.12 13.04 -4.61
C THR A 254 0.14 11.89 -4.80
N LYS A 255 0.57 10.63 -4.69
CA LYS A 255 -0.31 9.46 -4.82
C LYS A 255 -0.95 9.06 -3.49
N ARG A 256 -2.21 8.65 -3.56
CA ARG A 256 -2.85 7.89 -2.48
C ARG A 256 -2.28 6.46 -2.43
N GLY A 257 -2.31 5.84 -1.25
CA GLY A 257 -1.87 4.45 -1.09
C GLY A 257 -2.81 3.45 -1.75
N GLY A 258 -2.32 2.22 -1.96
CA GLY A 258 -3.05 1.13 -2.59
C GLY A 258 -2.82 1.04 -4.09
N ALA A 259 -3.69 0.28 -4.77
CA ALA A 259 -3.70 0.13 -6.22
C ALA A 259 -5.14 0.26 -6.71
N TRP A 260 -5.34 0.88 -7.86
CA TRP A 260 -6.67 1.04 -8.44
C TRP A 260 -6.60 1.19 -9.96
N MET A 261 -7.74 1.02 -10.60
CA MET A 261 -7.95 1.37 -12.00
C MET A 261 -9.16 2.29 -12.13
N SER A 262 -9.16 3.12 -13.13
CA SER A 262 -10.30 3.94 -13.53
C SER A 262 -10.15 4.39 -14.99
N ALA A 263 -11.02 5.27 -15.44
CA ALA A 263 -11.00 5.80 -16.80
C ALA A 263 -10.92 7.32 -16.79
N PHE A 264 -10.04 7.90 -17.60
CA PHE A 264 -10.09 9.32 -17.94
C PHE A 264 -11.26 9.60 -18.89
N ALA A 265 -11.51 8.67 -19.82
CA ALA A 265 -12.65 8.71 -20.72
C ALA A 265 -13.28 7.31 -20.78
N LYS A 266 -14.60 7.26 -20.61
CA LYS A 266 -15.37 6.02 -20.78
C LYS A 266 -15.71 5.83 -22.25
N GLN A 267 -15.83 4.57 -22.68
CA GLN A 267 -16.35 4.26 -24.01
C GLN A 267 -17.73 4.86 -24.20
N SER A 268 -17.96 5.40 -25.38
CA SER A 268 -19.30 5.87 -25.82
C SER A 268 -19.45 5.72 -27.32
N ASP A 269 -20.28 4.78 -27.72
CA ASP A 269 -20.59 4.57 -29.13
C ASP A 269 -21.33 5.77 -29.73
N LYS A 270 -22.15 6.44 -28.90
CA LYS A 270 -22.90 7.67 -29.33
C LYS A 270 -21.97 8.79 -29.80
N TRP A 271 -20.78 8.90 -29.18
CA TRP A 271 -19.81 9.95 -29.49
C TRP A 271 -18.59 9.45 -30.25
N GLY A 272 -18.55 8.16 -30.62
CA GLY A 272 -17.36 7.53 -31.22
C GLY A 272 -16.13 7.57 -30.31
N GLN A 273 -16.33 7.66 -28.99
CA GLN A 273 -15.27 7.82 -28.02
C GLN A 273 -14.70 6.47 -27.59
N LEU A 274 -13.41 6.26 -27.81
CA LEU A 274 -12.68 5.13 -27.27
C LEU A 274 -12.32 5.36 -25.79
N PRO A 275 -12.26 4.29 -24.98
CA PRO A 275 -11.92 4.42 -23.57
C PRO A 275 -10.42 4.74 -23.38
N ILE A 276 -10.14 5.57 -22.38
CA ILE A 276 -8.81 5.85 -21.88
C ILE A 276 -8.76 5.37 -20.45
N ILE A 277 -8.10 4.24 -20.25
CA ILE A 277 -8.03 3.52 -18.95
C ILE A 277 -6.67 3.77 -18.31
N TYR A 278 -6.65 3.90 -17.01
CA TYR A 278 -5.40 3.93 -16.25
C TYR A 278 -5.41 2.93 -15.11
N ASN A 279 -4.24 2.36 -14.86
CA ASN A 279 -3.96 1.50 -13.70
C ASN A 279 -2.83 2.13 -12.88
N VAL A 280 -3.06 2.27 -11.59
CA VAL A 280 -2.16 2.93 -10.65
C VAL A 280 -1.75 1.94 -9.58
N CYS A 281 -0.44 1.87 -9.31
CA CYS A 281 0.15 1.13 -8.20
C CYS A 281 1.07 2.03 -7.37
N ASN A 282 1.66 1.48 -6.32
CA ASN A 282 2.59 2.17 -5.43
C ASN A 282 3.86 1.34 -5.18
N ASN A 283 4.41 0.76 -6.24
CA ASN A 283 5.65 -0.02 -6.14
C ASN A 283 6.83 0.91 -5.83
N ALA A 284 7.80 0.40 -5.08
CA ALA A 284 9.07 1.08 -4.94
C ALA A 284 9.81 1.06 -6.29
N LYS A 285 10.38 2.20 -6.68
CA LYS A 285 11.25 2.25 -7.85
C LYS A 285 12.61 1.70 -7.47
N ALA A 286 13.11 0.75 -8.24
CA ALA A 286 14.46 0.25 -8.04
C ALA A 286 15.50 1.37 -8.24
N PRO A 287 16.64 1.34 -7.54
CA PRO A 287 17.76 2.20 -7.85
C PRO A 287 18.18 2.08 -9.32
N GLU A 288 18.75 3.15 -9.87
CA GLU A 288 19.23 3.16 -11.25
C GLU A 288 20.24 2.03 -11.47
N GLY A 289 20.02 1.21 -12.52
CA GLY A 289 20.86 0.05 -12.84
C GLY A 289 20.52 -1.25 -12.11
N GLN A 290 19.46 -1.27 -11.29
CA GLN A 290 18.91 -2.50 -10.68
C GLN A 290 17.56 -2.87 -11.30
N PRO A 291 17.21 -4.16 -11.35
CA PRO A 291 15.95 -4.64 -11.89
C PRO A 291 14.73 -4.25 -11.03
#